data_402ca3406ccdffdbc067c53d65d3b653
#
_entry.id   402ca3406ccdffdbc067c53d65d3b653
#
_cell.length_a   1.000
_cell.length_b   1.000
_cell.length_c   1.000
_cell.angle_alpha   90.00
_cell.angle_beta   90.00
_cell.angle_gamma   90.00
#
_symmetry.space_group_name_H-M   'P 1'
#
loop_
_entity.id
_entity.type
_entity.pdbx_description
1 polymer ?
#
loop_
_entity_poly.entity_id
_entity_poly.type
_entity_poly.pdbx_seq_one_letter_code
_entity_poly.pdbx_strand_id
1 'polypeptide(L)'
;MPSLNSYIDEFLLYIDQIRGYTPDTITTYKTALTQMSEVSEFYEEGDRWILDLTPFRLKIARINKKSIRTKVSAIHSFANYLREQKGLKLHLIADELIKVPQTLPKPINEIYINEVLAHSTSKERLLLLMLYGLGLRIGELSKVRLDDIRDKWIIIHGKGNIDRQMPLLPLLNSSIDSYTTEYAPKIYLFEKKDKPLNPAQLRYILQKLFKSKGLKATPHQLRHSFATHLLEKGARISDISELLGHHSMASTQLYTKLGSEKKRSEYLGAHPLAKKNSPN
;
A
#
# COMPACT_ATOMS: atom_id res chain seq x y z
N MET A 1 31.53 -25.53 -4.07
CA MET A 1 30.22 -25.30 -3.40
C MET A 1 29.64 -24.00 -3.87
N PRO A 2 28.30 -23.84 -3.94
CA PRO A 2 27.70 -22.57 -4.32
C PRO A 2 28.08 -21.47 -3.36
N SER A 3 28.37 -20.29 -3.86
CA SER A 3 28.64 -19.10 -3.03
C SER A 3 27.36 -18.57 -2.37
N LEU A 4 27.50 -17.79 -1.30
CA LEU A 4 26.34 -17.11 -0.68
C LEU A 4 25.52 -16.31 -1.73
N ASN A 5 26.20 -15.64 -2.67
CA ASN A 5 25.56 -14.89 -3.74
C ASN A 5 24.78 -15.79 -4.71
N SER A 6 25.28 -16.99 -5.03
CA SER A 6 24.54 -17.95 -5.84
C SER A 6 23.23 -18.37 -5.18
N TYR A 7 23.25 -18.63 -3.88
CA TYR A 7 22.03 -18.93 -3.12
C TYR A 7 21.06 -17.75 -3.04
N ILE A 8 21.56 -16.53 -2.97
CA ILE A 8 20.73 -15.32 -3.00
C ILE A 8 20.03 -15.17 -4.36
N ASP A 9 20.75 -15.38 -5.46
CA ASP A 9 20.14 -15.29 -6.80
C ASP A 9 19.06 -16.36 -7.02
N GLU A 10 19.32 -17.60 -6.59
CA GLU A 10 18.32 -18.67 -6.62
C GLU A 10 17.10 -18.35 -5.76
N PHE A 11 17.30 -17.81 -4.57
CA PHE A 11 16.19 -17.38 -3.69
C PHE A 11 15.36 -16.26 -4.33
N LEU A 12 16.00 -15.27 -4.95
CA LEU A 12 15.28 -14.18 -5.62
C LEU A 12 14.42 -14.71 -6.78
N LEU A 13 14.93 -15.68 -7.56
CA LEU A 13 14.14 -16.36 -8.58
C LEU A 13 12.99 -17.16 -7.97
N TYR A 14 13.23 -17.87 -6.86
CA TYR A 14 12.20 -18.64 -6.16
C TYR A 14 11.06 -17.76 -5.67
N ILE A 15 11.33 -16.61 -5.04
CA ILE A 15 10.28 -15.72 -4.54
C ILE A 15 9.54 -15.00 -5.67
N ASP A 16 10.18 -14.79 -6.83
CA ASP A 16 9.55 -14.22 -8.02
C ASP A 16 8.64 -15.25 -8.70
N GLN A 17 9.19 -16.38 -9.12
CA GLN A 17 8.52 -17.32 -10.01
C GLN A 17 7.61 -18.31 -9.27
N ILE A 18 7.99 -18.72 -8.05
CA ILE A 18 7.24 -19.76 -7.31
C ILE A 18 6.33 -19.13 -6.25
N ARG A 19 6.81 -18.10 -5.52
CA ARG A 19 6.03 -17.46 -4.45
C ARG A 19 5.22 -16.25 -4.94
N GLY A 20 5.43 -15.78 -6.16
CA GLY A 20 4.69 -14.67 -6.76
C GLY A 20 4.81 -13.36 -5.97
N TYR A 21 6.00 -13.06 -5.42
CA TYR A 21 6.21 -11.82 -4.69
C TYR A 21 6.17 -10.62 -5.63
N THR A 22 5.72 -9.47 -5.13
CA THR A 22 5.68 -8.25 -5.94
C THR A 22 7.08 -7.72 -6.25
N PRO A 23 7.29 -7.04 -7.40
CA PRO A 23 8.58 -6.43 -7.77
C PRO A 23 9.18 -5.54 -6.67
N ASP A 24 8.35 -4.77 -5.95
CA ASP A 24 8.78 -3.93 -4.82
C ASP A 24 9.33 -4.77 -3.66
N THR A 25 8.70 -5.91 -3.38
CA THR A 25 9.17 -6.83 -2.33
C THR A 25 10.49 -7.47 -2.74
N ILE A 26 10.60 -7.93 -3.99
CA ILE A 26 11.82 -8.54 -4.54
C ILE A 26 12.97 -7.53 -4.50
N THR A 27 12.74 -6.29 -4.93
CA THR A 27 13.73 -5.20 -4.86
C THR A 27 14.18 -4.94 -3.42
N THR A 28 13.24 -4.91 -2.48
CA THR A 28 13.54 -4.72 -1.06
C THR A 28 14.39 -5.87 -0.51
N TYR A 29 14.04 -7.10 -0.85
CA TYR A 29 14.77 -8.30 -0.43
C TYR A 29 16.18 -8.34 -1.06
N LYS A 30 16.26 -8.12 -2.39
CA LYS A 30 17.53 -8.02 -3.10
C LYS A 30 18.47 -7.02 -2.43
N THR A 31 17.99 -5.79 -2.17
CA THR A 31 18.80 -4.75 -1.51
C THR A 31 19.29 -5.19 -0.14
N ALA A 32 18.44 -5.84 0.67
CA ALA A 32 18.82 -6.29 2.00
C ALA A 32 19.85 -7.41 1.95
N LEU A 33 19.66 -8.41 1.08
CA LEU A 33 20.52 -9.57 0.94
C LEU A 33 21.88 -9.22 0.32
N THR A 34 21.92 -8.34 -0.69
CA THR A 34 23.18 -7.83 -1.25
C THR A 34 23.98 -7.09 -0.18
N GLN A 35 23.35 -6.19 0.59
CA GLN A 35 24.05 -5.47 1.66
C GLN A 35 24.54 -6.39 2.79
N MET A 36 23.84 -7.47 3.03
CA MET A 36 24.24 -8.51 3.98
C MET A 36 25.44 -9.30 3.44
N SER A 37 25.37 -9.80 2.21
CA SER A 37 26.45 -10.63 1.64
C SER A 37 27.79 -9.91 1.48
N GLU A 38 27.76 -8.56 1.38
CA GLU A 38 28.99 -7.74 1.31
C GLU A 38 29.83 -7.76 2.59
N VAL A 39 29.23 -8.06 3.75
CA VAL A 39 29.87 -7.89 5.05
C VAL A 39 29.70 -9.08 6.00
N SER A 40 28.75 -9.97 5.75
CA SER A 40 28.45 -11.12 6.59
C SER A 40 29.33 -12.33 6.21
N GLU A 41 29.71 -13.10 7.18
CA GLU A 41 30.46 -14.34 6.98
C GLU A 41 29.49 -15.51 6.82
N PHE A 42 29.74 -16.36 5.82
CA PHE A 42 28.99 -17.57 5.54
C PHE A 42 29.96 -18.72 5.36
N TYR A 43 29.99 -19.64 6.34
CA TYR A 43 30.97 -20.72 6.40
C TYR A 43 30.35 -22.00 6.97
N GLU A 44 31.05 -23.11 6.79
CA GLU A 44 30.70 -24.43 7.32
C GLU A 44 31.50 -24.71 8.60
N GLU A 45 30.79 -25.14 9.63
CA GLU A 45 31.35 -25.56 10.90
C GLU A 45 30.76 -26.91 11.31
N GLY A 46 31.56 -27.96 11.15
CA GLY A 46 31.14 -29.35 11.38
C GLY A 46 30.03 -29.76 10.39
N ASP A 47 28.86 -30.09 10.89
CA ASP A 47 27.69 -30.47 10.08
C ASP A 47 26.67 -29.31 9.84
N ARG A 48 27.07 -28.08 10.18
CA ARG A 48 26.22 -26.90 10.15
C ARG A 48 26.81 -25.79 9.29
N TRP A 49 25.94 -25.01 8.71
CA TRP A 49 26.26 -23.73 8.07
C TRP A 49 26.05 -22.61 9.05
N ILE A 50 26.97 -21.66 9.11
CA ILE A 50 26.86 -20.46 9.94
C ILE A 50 26.75 -19.26 9.03
N LEU A 51 25.76 -18.39 9.30
CA LEU A 51 25.66 -17.06 8.71
C LEU A 51 25.73 -16.04 9.85
N ASP A 52 26.90 -15.40 9.99
CA ASP A 52 27.09 -14.37 11.01
C ASP A 52 26.64 -13.00 10.51
N LEU A 53 25.56 -12.49 11.09
CA LEU A 53 24.99 -11.20 10.78
C LEU A 53 25.58 -10.06 11.62
N THR A 54 26.53 -10.32 12.53
CA THR A 54 27.09 -9.28 13.41
C THR A 54 27.67 -8.11 12.63
N PRO A 55 28.50 -8.29 11.57
CA PRO A 55 29.02 -7.17 10.80
C PRO A 55 27.92 -6.39 10.08
N PHE A 56 26.92 -7.12 9.56
CA PHE A 56 25.76 -6.48 8.92
C PHE A 56 24.93 -5.66 9.92
N ARG A 57 24.68 -6.18 11.11
CA ARG A 57 23.97 -5.48 12.19
C ARG A 57 24.67 -4.20 12.59
N LEU A 58 25.99 -4.22 12.70
CA LEU A 58 26.79 -3.01 12.96
C LEU A 58 26.68 -1.99 11.83
N LYS A 59 26.78 -2.44 10.56
CA LYS A 59 26.62 -1.57 9.37
C LYS A 59 25.27 -0.84 9.34
N ILE A 60 24.19 -1.51 9.73
CA ILE A 60 22.82 -0.95 9.68
C ILE A 60 22.35 -0.35 11.03
N ALA A 61 23.16 -0.34 12.08
CA ALA A 61 22.74 0.08 13.42
C ALA A 61 22.21 1.52 13.49
N ARG A 62 22.67 2.41 12.60
CA ARG A 62 22.33 3.83 12.58
C ARG A 62 21.09 4.18 11.74
N ILE A 63 20.52 3.23 10.98
CA ILE A 63 19.31 3.49 10.20
C ILE A 63 18.05 3.32 11.05
N ASN A 64 16.90 3.73 10.51
CA ASN A 64 15.61 3.63 11.19
C ASN A 64 15.29 2.18 11.58
N LYS A 65 14.83 1.97 12.83
CA LYS A 65 14.49 0.65 13.39
C LYS A 65 13.52 -0.16 12.51
N LYS A 66 12.56 0.51 11.86
CA LYS A 66 11.62 -0.15 10.92
C LYS A 66 12.34 -0.69 9.69
N SER A 67 13.32 0.05 9.16
CA SER A 67 14.14 -0.39 8.04
C SER A 67 15.04 -1.56 8.44
N ILE A 68 15.63 -1.53 9.66
CA ILE A 68 16.41 -2.67 10.20
C ILE A 68 15.51 -3.91 10.26
N ARG A 69 14.32 -3.79 10.85
CA ARG A 69 13.37 -4.91 10.95
C ARG A 69 13.02 -5.50 9.58
N THR A 70 12.78 -4.64 8.58
CA THR A 70 12.47 -5.09 7.21
C THR A 70 13.63 -5.87 6.61
N LYS A 71 14.88 -5.39 6.78
CA LYS A 71 16.08 -6.07 6.27
C LYS A 71 16.31 -7.41 6.96
N VAL A 72 16.21 -7.46 8.28
CA VAL A 72 16.37 -8.72 9.04
C VAL A 72 15.24 -9.70 8.69
N SER A 73 14.02 -9.24 8.47
CA SER A 73 12.92 -10.10 8.01
C SER A 73 13.19 -10.72 6.62
N ALA A 74 13.82 -9.99 5.70
CA ALA A 74 14.22 -10.53 4.41
C ALA A 74 15.29 -11.64 4.56
N ILE A 75 16.25 -11.45 5.49
CA ILE A 75 17.28 -12.43 5.78
C ILE A 75 16.68 -13.70 6.41
N HIS A 76 15.73 -13.56 7.34
CA HIS A 76 15.02 -14.72 7.91
C HIS A 76 14.24 -15.50 6.82
N SER A 77 13.63 -14.81 5.87
CA SER A 77 12.95 -15.46 4.75
C SER A 77 13.94 -16.23 3.86
N PHE A 78 15.10 -15.66 3.61
CA PHE A 78 16.20 -16.33 2.90
C PHE A 78 16.76 -17.54 3.67
N ALA A 79 16.99 -17.38 4.96
CA ALA A 79 17.46 -18.47 5.82
C ALA A 79 16.47 -19.65 5.86
N ASN A 80 15.19 -19.37 5.93
CA ASN A 80 14.16 -20.41 5.84
C ASN A 80 14.19 -21.12 4.48
N TYR A 81 14.36 -20.38 3.38
CA TYR A 81 14.54 -20.98 2.07
C TYR A 81 15.75 -21.94 2.04
N LEU A 82 16.89 -21.54 2.60
CA LEU A 82 18.09 -22.40 2.67
C LEU A 82 17.84 -23.66 3.48
N ARG A 83 17.11 -23.56 4.58
CA ARG A 83 16.76 -24.71 5.43
C ARG A 83 15.77 -25.64 4.72
N GLU A 84 14.68 -25.09 4.19
CA GLU A 84 13.54 -25.87 3.67
C GLU A 84 13.76 -26.36 2.23
N GLN A 85 14.36 -25.55 1.37
CA GLN A 85 14.50 -25.88 -0.06
C GLN A 85 15.88 -26.43 -0.42
N LYS A 86 16.91 -26.10 0.38
CA LYS A 86 18.28 -26.56 0.14
C LYS A 86 18.74 -27.59 1.17
N GLY A 87 17.95 -27.85 2.20
CA GLY A 87 18.28 -28.81 3.26
C GLY A 87 19.48 -28.44 4.14
N LEU A 88 19.90 -27.18 4.13
CA LEU A 88 21.05 -26.73 4.90
C LEU A 88 20.70 -26.64 6.40
N LYS A 89 21.52 -27.22 7.25
CA LYS A 89 21.45 -27.02 8.71
C LYS A 89 22.02 -25.64 9.06
N LEU A 90 21.31 -24.57 8.70
CA LEU A 90 21.76 -23.19 8.84
C LEU A 90 21.50 -22.64 10.24
N HIS A 91 22.54 -22.11 10.88
CA HIS A 91 22.46 -21.31 12.11
C HIS A 91 22.74 -19.83 11.78
N LEU A 92 21.94 -18.94 12.37
CA LEU A 92 22.12 -17.49 12.26
C LEU A 92 22.70 -16.96 13.58
N ILE A 93 23.73 -16.09 13.47
CA ILE A 93 24.25 -15.33 14.60
C ILE A 93 23.76 -13.90 14.50
N ALA A 94 23.37 -13.28 15.63
CA ALA A 94 22.88 -11.92 15.75
C ALA A 94 21.61 -11.63 14.90
N ASP A 95 20.68 -12.57 14.85
CA ASP A 95 19.47 -12.51 14.02
C ASP A 95 18.23 -11.95 14.73
N GLU A 96 18.34 -11.46 15.97
CA GLU A 96 17.23 -11.00 16.78
C GLU A 96 16.44 -9.89 16.10
N LEU A 97 15.13 -10.05 16.09
CA LEU A 97 14.21 -9.04 15.57
C LEU A 97 14.09 -7.85 16.53
N ILE A 98 14.37 -6.65 16.05
CA ILE A 98 14.14 -5.43 16.81
C ILE A 98 12.63 -5.23 17.01
N LYS A 99 12.20 -5.12 18.26
CA LYS A 99 10.83 -4.71 18.60
C LYS A 99 10.66 -3.25 18.17
N VAL A 100 9.84 -3.03 17.17
CA VAL A 100 9.42 -1.70 16.74
C VAL A 100 8.00 -1.49 17.24
N PRO A 101 7.75 -0.49 18.10
CA PRO A 101 6.38 -0.16 18.49
C PRO A 101 5.55 0.12 17.24
N GLN A 102 4.41 -0.54 17.13
CA GLN A 102 3.45 -0.24 16.08
C GLN A 102 2.69 1.03 16.49
N THR A 103 3.19 2.19 16.08
CA THR A 103 2.44 3.43 16.17
C THR A 103 1.57 3.55 14.93
N LEU A 104 0.25 3.46 15.10
CA LEU A 104 -0.67 3.84 14.03
C LEU A 104 -0.48 5.33 13.74
N PRO A 105 -0.36 5.75 12.48
CA PRO A 105 -0.30 7.15 12.15
C PRO A 105 -1.58 7.83 12.64
N LYS A 106 -1.46 8.99 13.30
CA LYS A 106 -2.65 9.74 13.73
C LYS A 106 -3.47 10.11 12.49
N PRO A 107 -4.82 9.97 12.52
CA PRO A 107 -5.67 10.42 11.43
C PRO A 107 -5.54 11.94 11.24
N ILE A 108 -5.65 12.39 10.01
CA ILE A 108 -5.70 13.83 9.70
C ILE A 108 -7.12 14.30 10.02
N ASN A 109 -7.24 15.38 10.79
CA ASN A 109 -8.55 15.93 11.13
C ASN A 109 -9.35 16.31 9.87
N GLU A 110 -10.66 16.01 9.86
CA GLU A 110 -11.58 16.32 8.76
C GLU A 110 -11.56 17.81 8.36
N ILE A 111 -11.37 18.71 9.33
CA ILE A 111 -11.30 20.16 9.09
C ILE A 111 -10.15 20.48 8.13
N TYR A 112 -8.96 19.94 8.37
CA TYR A 112 -7.81 20.17 7.49
C TYR A 112 -7.98 19.53 6.11
N ILE A 113 -8.61 18.36 6.01
CA ILE A 113 -8.91 17.73 4.73
C ILE A 113 -9.87 18.61 3.92
N ASN A 114 -10.90 19.16 4.58
CA ASN A 114 -11.88 20.05 3.95
C ASN A 114 -11.25 21.37 3.50
N GLU A 115 -10.37 21.94 4.32
CA GLU A 115 -9.64 23.18 3.98
C GLU A 115 -8.74 22.96 2.75
N VAL A 116 -8.02 21.85 2.71
CA VAL A 116 -7.18 21.49 1.56
C VAL A 116 -8.04 21.28 0.30
N LEU A 117 -9.19 20.60 0.43
CA LEU A 117 -10.13 20.40 -0.68
C LEU A 117 -10.67 21.73 -1.24
N ALA A 118 -10.97 22.70 -0.36
CA ALA A 118 -11.54 23.98 -0.77
C ALA A 118 -10.60 24.81 -1.66
N HIS A 119 -9.28 24.63 -1.52
CA HIS A 119 -8.27 25.44 -2.21
C HIS A 119 -7.45 24.61 -3.23
N SER A 120 -7.90 23.43 -3.59
CA SER A 120 -7.21 22.53 -4.52
C SER A 120 -7.65 22.77 -5.97
N THR A 121 -6.73 22.57 -6.92
CA THR A 121 -7.04 22.46 -8.34
C THR A 121 -7.90 21.21 -8.60
N SER A 122 -8.56 21.09 -9.74
CA SER A 122 -9.37 19.92 -10.11
C SER A 122 -8.58 18.61 -10.02
N LYS A 123 -7.33 18.59 -10.46
CA LYS A 123 -6.43 17.44 -10.37
C LYS A 123 -6.08 17.08 -8.92
N GLU A 124 -5.72 18.05 -8.11
CA GLU A 124 -5.37 17.86 -6.71
C GLU A 124 -6.59 17.43 -5.89
N ARG A 125 -7.75 18.04 -6.17
CA ARG A 125 -9.03 17.73 -5.56
C ARG A 125 -9.43 16.28 -5.84
N LEU A 126 -9.40 15.87 -7.11
CA LEU A 126 -9.70 14.49 -7.48
C LEU A 126 -8.74 13.50 -6.84
N LEU A 127 -7.43 13.77 -6.86
CA LEU A 127 -6.42 12.94 -6.20
C LEU A 127 -6.73 12.76 -4.71
N LEU A 128 -7.03 13.83 -4.00
CA LEU A 128 -7.35 13.78 -2.57
C LEU A 128 -8.65 13.03 -2.31
N LEU A 129 -9.69 13.27 -3.11
CA LEU A 129 -10.98 12.58 -3.00
C LEU A 129 -10.86 11.08 -3.28
N MET A 130 -10.07 10.66 -4.25
CA MET A 130 -9.82 9.24 -4.52
C MET A 130 -9.09 8.56 -3.36
N LEU A 131 -8.08 9.21 -2.78
CA LEU A 131 -7.31 8.64 -1.67
C LEU A 131 -8.06 8.67 -0.34
N TYR A 132 -8.78 9.75 -0.03
CA TYR A 132 -9.51 9.90 1.21
C TYR A 132 -10.97 9.45 1.09
N GLY A 133 -11.66 9.80 0.01
CA GLY A 133 -13.07 9.44 -0.18
C GLY A 133 -13.29 7.94 -0.44
N LEU A 134 -12.34 7.26 -1.06
CA LEU A 134 -12.41 5.81 -1.32
C LEU A 134 -11.35 5.01 -0.54
N GLY A 135 -10.48 5.65 0.21
CA GLY A 135 -9.42 4.97 0.95
C GLY A 135 -8.45 4.17 0.07
N LEU A 136 -8.23 4.57 -1.19
CA LEU A 136 -7.39 3.82 -2.13
C LEU A 136 -5.92 3.80 -1.71
N ARG A 137 -5.24 2.69 -2.02
CA ARG A 137 -3.77 2.68 -2.03
C ARG A 137 -3.27 3.49 -3.21
N ILE A 138 -2.15 4.21 -3.05
CA ILE A 138 -1.58 5.03 -4.14
C ILE A 138 -1.26 4.19 -5.39
N GLY A 139 -0.85 2.93 -5.22
CA GLY A 139 -0.59 2.00 -6.32
C GLY A 139 -1.86 1.48 -6.99
N GLU A 140 -2.99 1.41 -6.29
CA GLU A 140 -4.31 1.14 -6.88
C GLU A 140 -4.73 2.34 -7.71
N LEU A 141 -4.67 3.54 -7.14
CA LEU A 141 -5.05 4.78 -7.81
C LEU A 141 -4.27 5.03 -9.11
N SER A 142 -2.96 4.73 -9.12
CA SER A 142 -2.14 4.90 -10.32
C SER A 142 -2.58 4.04 -11.50
N LYS A 143 -3.35 2.98 -11.26
CA LYS A 143 -3.79 2.02 -12.28
C LYS A 143 -5.26 2.19 -12.67
N VAL A 144 -6.01 3.07 -12.02
CA VAL A 144 -7.44 3.30 -12.33
C VAL A 144 -7.57 3.74 -13.78
N ARG A 145 -8.39 3.02 -14.54
CA ARG A 145 -8.74 3.34 -15.92
C ARG A 145 -10.08 4.09 -15.96
N LEU A 146 -10.33 4.79 -17.04
CA LEU A 146 -11.63 5.43 -17.24
C LEU A 146 -12.76 4.41 -17.36
N ASP A 147 -12.50 3.25 -17.96
CA ASP A 147 -13.45 2.14 -18.09
C ASP A 147 -13.85 1.49 -16.75
N ASP A 148 -13.05 1.71 -15.69
CA ASP A 148 -13.35 1.22 -14.34
C ASP A 148 -14.42 2.06 -13.64
N ILE A 149 -14.71 3.26 -14.18
CA ILE A 149 -15.66 4.22 -13.60
C ILE A 149 -16.99 4.10 -14.34
N ARG A 150 -18.05 3.72 -13.62
CA ARG A 150 -19.38 3.51 -14.19
C ARG A 150 -20.44 4.15 -13.29
N ASP A 151 -21.08 5.20 -13.75
CA ASP A 151 -22.16 5.91 -13.05
C ASP A 151 -21.85 6.18 -11.55
N LYS A 152 -22.38 5.30 -10.71
CA LYS A 152 -22.31 5.43 -9.24
C LYS A 152 -21.27 4.53 -8.59
N TRP A 153 -20.47 3.83 -9.38
CA TRP A 153 -19.51 2.81 -8.91
C TRP A 153 -18.16 2.91 -9.60
N ILE A 154 -17.14 2.48 -8.88
CA ILE A 154 -15.81 2.29 -9.43
C ILE A 154 -15.30 0.89 -9.10
N ILE A 155 -14.65 0.24 -10.06
CA ILE A 155 -13.96 -1.04 -9.87
C ILE A 155 -12.51 -0.73 -9.52
N ILE A 156 -12.03 -1.30 -8.43
CA ILE A 156 -10.64 -1.18 -7.97
C ILE A 156 -9.96 -2.53 -8.07
N HIS A 157 -8.96 -2.62 -8.92
CA HIS A 157 -8.14 -3.80 -9.10
C HIS A 157 -7.11 -3.92 -7.98
N GLY A 158 -7.27 -4.94 -7.14
CA GLY A 158 -6.42 -5.17 -5.97
C GLY A 158 -5.24 -6.10 -6.25
N LYS A 159 -4.40 -6.31 -5.23
CA LYS A 159 -3.30 -7.27 -5.29
C LYS A 159 -3.87 -8.71 -5.36
N GLY A 160 -3.28 -9.56 -6.20
CA GLY A 160 -3.70 -10.96 -6.35
C GLY A 160 -4.95 -11.15 -7.20
N ASN A 161 -5.24 -10.22 -8.12
CA ASN A 161 -6.41 -10.24 -9.01
C ASN A 161 -7.75 -10.25 -8.24
N ILE A 162 -7.79 -9.57 -7.11
CA ILE A 162 -8.99 -9.44 -6.30
C ILE A 162 -9.55 -8.04 -6.51
N ASP A 163 -10.66 -7.98 -7.23
CA ASP A 163 -11.33 -6.72 -7.54
C ASP A 163 -12.40 -6.41 -6.49
N ARG A 164 -12.62 -5.12 -6.25
CA ARG A 164 -13.71 -4.65 -5.41
C ARG A 164 -14.44 -3.49 -6.06
N GLN A 165 -15.75 -3.46 -5.92
CA GLN A 165 -16.57 -2.33 -6.31
C GLN A 165 -16.76 -1.37 -5.13
N MET A 166 -16.60 -0.08 -5.40
CA MET A 166 -16.81 0.96 -4.41
C MET A 166 -17.85 1.98 -4.92
N PRO A 167 -18.78 2.43 -4.06
CA PRO A 167 -19.74 3.46 -4.45
C PRO A 167 -19.04 4.82 -4.55
N LEU A 168 -19.36 5.55 -5.60
CA LEU A 168 -18.88 6.91 -5.79
C LEU A 168 -19.77 7.91 -5.03
N LEU A 169 -19.14 8.80 -4.27
CA LEU A 169 -19.80 9.93 -3.66
C LEU A 169 -20.23 10.93 -4.73
N PRO A 170 -21.36 11.66 -4.58
CA PRO A 170 -21.75 12.71 -5.53
C PRO A 170 -20.63 13.74 -5.77
N LEU A 171 -19.95 14.16 -4.72
CA LEU A 171 -18.79 15.07 -4.80
C LEU A 171 -17.64 14.48 -5.63
N LEU A 172 -17.44 13.17 -5.59
CA LEU A 172 -16.39 12.51 -6.35
C LEU A 172 -16.76 12.44 -7.84
N ASN A 173 -18.02 12.13 -8.16
CA ASN A 173 -18.52 12.15 -9.54
C ASN A 173 -18.33 13.53 -10.18
N SER A 174 -18.80 14.60 -9.54
CA SER A 174 -18.61 15.96 -10.06
C SER A 174 -17.15 16.35 -10.21
N SER A 175 -16.27 15.83 -9.35
CA SER A 175 -14.83 16.08 -9.43
C SER A 175 -14.16 15.29 -10.56
N ILE A 176 -14.65 14.08 -10.87
CA ILE A 176 -14.23 13.30 -12.03
C ILE A 176 -14.61 14.03 -13.31
N ASP A 177 -15.86 14.49 -13.41
CA ASP A 177 -16.37 15.23 -14.57
C ASP A 177 -15.57 16.52 -14.83
N SER A 178 -15.32 17.30 -13.78
CA SER A 178 -14.52 18.52 -13.88
C SER A 178 -13.09 18.23 -14.34
N TYR A 179 -12.47 17.19 -13.79
CA TYR A 179 -11.12 16.80 -14.13
C TYR A 179 -11.03 16.26 -15.57
N THR A 180 -11.95 15.39 -15.98
CA THR A 180 -11.95 14.81 -17.33
C THR A 180 -12.22 15.86 -18.39
N THR A 181 -13.05 16.85 -18.10
CA THR A 181 -13.28 18.00 -18.98
C THR A 181 -12.01 18.86 -19.15
N GLU A 182 -11.27 19.10 -18.06
CA GLU A 182 -10.08 19.97 -18.08
C GLU A 182 -8.85 19.28 -18.66
N TYR A 183 -8.62 18.00 -18.30
CA TYR A 183 -7.38 17.28 -18.64
C TYR A 183 -7.52 16.29 -19.80
N ALA A 184 -8.74 15.95 -20.20
CA ALA A 184 -9.09 15.03 -21.28
C ALA A 184 -8.25 13.73 -21.30
N PRO A 185 -8.19 12.98 -20.16
CA PRO A 185 -7.47 11.72 -20.11
C PRO A 185 -8.10 10.70 -21.07
N LYS A 186 -7.29 9.78 -21.63
CA LYS A 186 -7.74 8.83 -22.66
C LYS A 186 -7.91 7.41 -22.14
N ILE A 187 -7.00 6.96 -21.28
CA ILE A 187 -6.95 5.56 -20.82
C ILE A 187 -7.01 5.48 -19.31
N TYR A 188 -6.11 6.19 -18.62
CA TYR A 188 -6.01 6.15 -17.17
C TYR A 188 -6.55 7.44 -16.57
N LEU A 189 -7.20 7.34 -15.42
CA LEU A 189 -7.74 8.51 -14.73
C LEU A 189 -6.66 9.59 -14.51
N PHE A 190 -5.47 9.19 -14.07
CA PHE A 190 -4.31 10.07 -13.96
C PHE A 190 -3.23 9.63 -14.93
N GLU A 191 -3.09 10.33 -16.03
CA GLU A 191 -2.11 9.97 -17.07
C GLU A 191 -1.29 11.16 -17.57
N LYS A 192 -0.21 10.83 -18.29
CA LYS A 192 0.59 11.75 -19.10
C LYS A 192 1.07 11.02 -20.34
N LYS A 193 0.71 11.51 -21.53
CA LYS A 193 1.04 10.88 -22.82
C LYS A 193 0.57 9.42 -22.88
N ASP A 194 -0.70 9.18 -22.56
CA ASP A 194 -1.38 7.87 -22.57
C ASP A 194 -0.75 6.82 -21.61
N LYS A 195 0.13 7.25 -20.70
CA LYS A 195 0.74 6.38 -19.66
C LYS A 195 0.28 6.82 -18.27
N PRO A 196 0.00 5.88 -17.38
CA PRO A 196 -0.45 6.22 -16.03
C PRO A 196 0.63 7.00 -15.26
N LEU A 197 0.23 7.98 -14.48
CA LEU A 197 1.14 8.58 -13.51
C LEU A 197 1.55 7.53 -12.48
N ASN A 198 2.84 7.38 -12.27
CA ASN A 198 3.35 6.41 -11.31
C ASN A 198 3.07 6.85 -9.85
N PRO A 199 3.12 5.91 -8.88
CA PRO A 199 2.84 6.21 -7.47
C PRO A 199 3.71 7.32 -6.87
N ALA A 200 4.95 7.51 -7.35
CA ALA A 200 5.84 8.56 -6.86
C ALA A 200 5.37 9.95 -7.32
N GLN A 201 4.93 10.07 -8.57
CA GLN A 201 4.37 11.31 -9.12
C GLN A 201 3.08 11.72 -8.39
N LEU A 202 2.15 10.78 -8.18
CA LEU A 202 0.91 11.04 -7.43
C LEU A 202 1.22 11.44 -5.98
N ARG A 203 2.18 10.76 -5.34
CA ARG A 203 2.63 11.11 -3.98
C ARG A 203 3.23 12.52 -3.92
N TYR A 204 4.01 12.90 -4.92
CA TYR A 204 4.58 14.25 -5.00
C TYR A 204 3.49 15.32 -5.09
N ILE A 205 2.45 15.13 -5.93
CA ILE A 205 1.31 16.06 -6.04
C ILE A 205 0.62 16.20 -4.68
N LEU A 206 0.33 15.08 -4.01
CA LEU A 206 -0.30 15.07 -2.69
C LEU A 206 0.54 15.83 -1.65
N GLN A 207 1.84 15.56 -1.59
CA GLN A 207 2.74 16.20 -0.64
C GLN A 207 2.85 17.71 -0.88
N LYS A 208 2.91 18.14 -2.15
CA LYS A 208 2.93 19.55 -2.52
C LYS A 208 1.65 20.25 -2.07
N LEU A 209 0.49 19.62 -2.31
CA LEU A 209 -0.82 20.12 -1.93
C LEU A 209 -0.90 20.38 -0.41
N PHE A 210 -0.55 19.37 0.41
CA PHE A 210 -0.60 19.53 1.87
C PHE A 210 0.48 20.51 2.40
N LYS A 211 1.67 20.50 1.80
CA LYS A 211 2.75 21.42 2.17
C LYS A 211 2.37 22.89 1.94
N SER A 212 1.58 23.22 0.93
CA SER A 212 1.09 24.59 0.67
C SER A 212 0.23 25.14 1.82
N LYS A 213 -0.31 24.24 2.67
CA LYS A 213 -1.08 24.58 3.89
C LYS A 213 -0.30 24.35 5.18
N GLY A 214 1.03 24.20 5.11
CA GLY A 214 1.86 23.90 6.27
C GLY A 214 1.67 22.50 6.87
N LEU A 215 0.96 21.62 6.17
CA LEU A 215 0.60 20.28 6.63
C LEU A 215 1.45 19.20 5.95
N LYS A 216 1.52 18.04 6.60
CA LYS A 216 2.13 16.83 6.03
C LYS A 216 1.09 15.74 5.96
N ALA A 217 0.97 15.11 4.78
CA ALA A 217 0.12 13.95 4.58
C ALA A 217 0.79 12.90 3.71
N THR A 218 0.46 11.65 3.97
CA THR A 218 0.85 10.52 3.13
C THR A 218 -0.39 9.77 2.65
N PRO A 219 -0.35 9.08 1.50
CA PRO A 219 -1.47 8.27 1.04
C PRO A 219 -1.94 7.25 2.08
N HIS A 220 -1.00 6.65 2.81
CA HIS A 220 -1.32 5.69 3.86
C HIS A 220 -2.04 6.34 5.05
N GLN A 221 -1.65 7.56 5.41
CA GLN A 221 -2.31 8.33 6.46
C GLN A 221 -3.72 8.76 6.06
N LEU A 222 -3.96 9.17 4.80
CA LEU A 222 -5.30 9.46 4.29
C LEU A 222 -6.21 8.24 4.31
N ARG A 223 -5.70 7.08 3.90
CA ARG A 223 -6.44 5.82 3.99
C ARG A 223 -6.75 5.43 5.44
N HIS A 224 -5.83 5.66 6.37
CA HIS A 224 -6.09 5.46 7.79
C HIS A 224 -7.16 6.42 8.31
N SER A 225 -7.08 7.71 7.91
CA SER A 225 -8.11 8.72 8.25
C SER A 225 -9.49 8.34 7.72
N PHE A 226 -9.57 7.84 6.47
CA PHE A 226 -10.81 7.30 5.90
C PHE A 226 -11.42 6.21 6.81
N ALA A 227 -10.62 5.20 7.18
CA ALA A 227 -11.10 4.10 8.02
C ALA A 227 -11.55 4.60 9.41
N THR A 228 -10.78 5.47 10.03
CA THR A 228 -11.06 6.00 11.37
C THR A 228 -12.33 6.85 11.36
N HIS A 229 -12.47 7.77 10.41
CA HIS A 229 -13.63 8.66 10.35
C HIS A 229 -14.92 7.91 10.01
N LEU A 230 -14.86 6.86 9.17
CA LEU A 230 -16.02 5.99 8.94
C LEU A 230 -16.44 5.27 10.23
N LEU A 231 -15.46 4.75 10.99
CA LEU A 231 -15.71 4.07 12.25
C LEU A 231 -16.33 5.01 13.29
N GLU A 232 -15.79 6.24 13.43
CA GLU A 232 -16.30 7.28 14.32
C GLU A 232 -17.73 7.71 13.97
N LYS A 233 -18.13 7.56 12.71
CA LYS A 233 -19.50 7.83 12.23
C LYS A 233 -20.41 6.60 12.20
N GLY A 234 -20.00 5.53 12.87
CA GLY A 234 -20.81 4.34 13.14
C GLY A 234 -20.79 3.27 12.04
N ALA A 235 -19.88 3.35 11.06
CA ALA A 235 -19.71 2.25 10.11
C ALA A 235 -19.13 1.02 10.81
N ARG A 236 -19.56 -0.19 10.43
CA ARG A 236 -19.06 -1.42 11.02
C ARG A 236 -17.65 -1.73 10.54
N ILE A 237 -16.82 -2.28 11.42
CA ILE A 237 -15.43 -2.66 11.10
C ILE A 237 -15.36 -3.64 9.91
N SER A 238 -16.33 -4.59 9.82
CA SER A 238 -16.44 -5.52 8.70
C SER A 238 -16.56 -4.80 7.35
N ASP A 239 -17.43 -3.79 7.30
CA ASP A 239 -17.72 -3.04 6.06
C ASP A 239 -16.51 -2.19 5.65
N ILE A 240 -15.86 -1.55 6.62
CA ILE A 240 -14.61 -0.80 6.40
C ILE A 240 -13.51 -1.74 5.89
N SER A 241 -13.37 -2.93 6.49
CA SER A 241 -12.37 -3.92 6.07
C SER A 241 -12.61 -4.40 4.64
N GLU A 242 -13.86 -4.61 4.25
CA GLU A 242 -14.26 -4.97 2.90
C GLU A 242 -13.95 -3.85 1.90
N LEU A 243 -14.36 -2.60 2.20
CA LEU A 243 -14.05 -1.43 1.38
C LEU A 243 -12.55 -1.24 1.17
N LEU A 244 -11.76 -1.53 2.19
CA LEU A 244 -10.31 -1.44 2.13
C LEU A 244 -9.64 -2.64 1.43
N GLY A 245 -10.37 -3.73 1.17
CA GLY A 245 -9.80 -4.94 0.57
C GLY A 245 -8.80 -5.62 1.51
N HIS A 246 -9.12 -5.71 2.81
CA HIS A 246 -8.38 -6.52 3.78
C HIS A 246 -9.00 -7.92 3.79
N HIS A 247 -8.40 -8.86 3.09
CA HIS A 247 -8.87 -10.25 3.06
C HIS A 247 -8.29 -11.08 4.20
N SER A 248 -9.16 -11.52 5.10
CA SER A 248 -9.05 -12.86 5.65
C SER A 248 -9.80 -13.78 4.68
N MET A 249 -9.25 -14.94 4.36
CA MET A 249 -9.59 -15.81 3.23
C MET A 249 -10.99 -16.46 3.22
N ALA A 250 -12.01 -15.90 3.85
CA ALA A 250 -13.27 -16.61 4.09
C ALA A 250 -14.53 -16.07 3.38
N SER A 251 -14.47 -15.00 2.55
CA SER A 251 -15.72 -14.37 2.09
C SER A 251 -15.83 -13.99 0.61
N THR A 252 -15.05 -14.58 -0.28
CA THR A 252 -14.99 -14.17 -1.70
C THR A 252 -16.18 -14.64 -2.57
N GLN A 253 -17.14 -15.41 -2.09
CA GLN A 253 -18.16 -16.03 -2.94
C GLN A 253 -19.61 -15.56 -2.74
N LEU A 254 -19.94 -14.64 -1.85
CA LEU A 254 -21.37 -14.41 -1.52
C LEU A 254 -21.94 -13.01 -1.78
N TYR A 255 -21.31 -12.15 -2.56
CA TYR A 255 -21.81 -10.76 -2.74
C TYR A 255 -22.21 -10.43 -4.18
N THR A 256 -23.13 -11.23 -4.73
CA THR A 256 -23.86 -10.90 -5.96
C THR A 256 -25.09 -10.02 -5.65
N LYS A 257 -25.19 -8.92 -6.37
CA LYS A 257 -26.34 -8.05 -6.65
C LYS A 257 -27.29 -7.54 -5.52
N LEU A 258 -27.62 -8.31 -4.50
CA LEU A 258 -28.62 -7.91 -3.48
C LEU A 258 -28.06 -7.02 -2.35
N GLY A 259 -26.73 -6.88 -2.25
CA GLY A 259 -26.09 -6.06 -1.22
C GLY A 259 -25.68 -4.65 -1.63
N SER A 260 -25.70 -4.30 -2.92
CA SER A 260 -25.06 -3.09 -3.45
C SER A 260 -25.76 -1.79 -3.03
N GLU A 261 -27.08 -1.73 -3.06
CA GLU A 261 -27.88 -0.54 -2.68
C GLU A 261 -27.81 -0.29 -1.16
N LYS A 262 -27.95 -1.33 -0.36
CA LYS A 262 -27.83 -1.22 1.10
C LYS A 262 -26.42 -0.80 1.53
N LYS A 263 -25.39 -1.42 0.98
CA LYS A 263 -23.99 -1.04 1.23
C LYS A 263 -23.71 0.41 0.81
N ARG A 264 -24.25 0.82 -0.32
CA ARG A 264 -24.15 2.21 -0.79
C ARG A 264 -24.81 3.17 0.19
N SER A 265 -26.01 2.87 0.65
CA SER A 265 -26.75 3.70 1.61
C SER A 265 -26.00 3.81 2.95
N GLU A 266 -25.50 2.70 3.48
CA GLU A 266 -24.70 2.67 4.71
C GLU A 266 -23.38 3.46 4.55
N TYR A 267 -22.68 3.28 3.43
CA TYR A 267 -21.47 4.02 3.11
C TYR A 267 -21.74 5.53 3.00
N LEU A 268 -22.78 5.94 2.25
CA LEU A 268 -23.15 7.35 2.11
C LEU A 268 -23.61 7.93 3.45
N GLY A 269 -24.30 7.17 4.29
CA GLY A 269 -24.73 7.59 5.62
C GLY A 269 -23.57 7.87 6.59
N ALA A 270 -22.50 7.08 6.52
CA ALA A 270 -21.34 7.19 7.41
C ALA A 270 -20.20 8.04 6.84
N HIS A 271 -20.19 8.34 5.54
CA HIS A 271 -19.02 9.00 4.95
C HIS A 271 -18.98 10.50 5.25
N PRO A 272 -17.85 11.06 5.75
CA PRO A 272 -17.71 12.48 6.10
C PRO A 272 -18.05 13.45 4.97
N LEU A 273 -17.73 13.09 3.73
CA LEU A 273 -17.95 13.92 2.55
C LEU A 273 -19.32 13.76 1.89
N ALA A 274 -20.16 12.81 2.36
CA ALA A 274 -21.49 12.59 1.77
C ALA A 274 -22.53 13.66 2.15
N LYS A 275 -22.38 14.31 3.30
CA LYS A 275 -23.35 15.24 3.87
C LYS A 275 -23.20 16.71 3.42
N LYS A 276 -22.32 17.01 2.46
CA LYS A 276 -22.01 18.41 2.05
C LYS A 276 -22.85 18.96 0.89
N ASN A 277 -23.96 18.34 0.51
CA ASN A 277 -24.84 18.86 -0.55
C ASN A 277 -26.22 19.28 -0.03
N SER A 278 -26.31 19.91 1.14
CA SER A 278 -27.47 20.74 1.47
C SER A 278 -26.97 22.17 1.41
N PRO A 279 -27.38 22.97 0.39
CA PRO A 279 -27.26 24.41 0.50
C PRO A 279 -28.22 24.86 1.60
N ASN A 280 -27.74 25.59 2.59
CA ASN A 280 -28.54 26.52 3.35
C ASN A 280 -28.84 27.73 2.49
#